data_7e3a18578da691184aaaa466fcab8acd
#
_entry.id   7e3a18578da691184aaaa466fcab8acd
#
_cell.length_a   1.000
_cell.length_b   1.000
_cell.length_c   1.000
_cell.angle_alpha   90.00
_cell.angle_beta   90.00
_cell.angle_gamma   90.00
#
_symmetry.space_group_name_H-M   'P 1'
#
loop_
_entity.id
_entity.type
_entity.pdbx_description
1 polymer ?
#
loop_
_entity_poly.entity_id
_entity_poly.type
_entity_poly.pdbx_seq_one_letter_code
_entity_poly.pdbx_strand_id
1 'polypeptide(L)'
;MLELCLLAAGATVRLGTVALTLAWTHSIEKTRWEEDWRSTPAGLALVEDRIQGTGAGMEPPADAKFDGQWWHYAPHVPPMPNVLLRRSGATDDWQVCIAGQCKPMGAYVPKDADPVTLTTCP
;
A
#
# COMPACT_ATOMS: atom_id res chain seq x y z
N MET A 1 -1.76 14.88 -13.35
CA MET A 1 -2.19 13.65 -12.66
C MET A 1 -2.98 14.02 -11.42
N LEU A 2 -4.02 13.24 -11.13
CA LEU A 2 -4.86 13.50 -9.97
C LEU A 2 -4.15 13.12 -8.69
N GLU A 3 -4.40 13.89 -7.66
CA GLU A 3 -3.93 13.62 -6.30
C GLU A 3 -4.58 12.33 -5.76
N LEU A 4 -3.89 11.64 -4.84
CA LEU A 4 -4.43 10.47 -4.17
C LEU A 4 -5.29 10.87 -2.98
N CYS A 5 -6.36 10.11 -2.75
CA CYS A 5 -7.29 10.29 -1.65
C CYS A 5 -7.59 8.97 -0.95
N LEU A 6 -7.94 9.07 0.34
CA LEU A 6 -8.51 7.96 1.09
C LEU A 6 -9.99 8.26 1.32
N LEU A 7 -10.84 7.28 1.05
CA LEU A 7 -12.26 7.35 1.32
C LEU A 7 -12.59 6.43 2.49
N ALA A 8 -13.19 6.96 3.54
CA ALA A 8 -13.53 6.18 4.71
C ALA A 8 -14.69 6.82 5.46
N ALA A 9 -15.66 6.01 5.88
CA ALA A 9 -16.78 6.47 6.71
C ALA A 9 -17.50 7.70 6.12
N GLY A 10 -17.63 7.75 4.79
CA GLY A 10 -18.30 8.86 4.11
C GLY A 10 -17.46 10.13 3.97
N ALA A 11 -16.20 10.11 4.42
CA ALA A 11 -15.30 11.25 4.33
C ALA A 11 -14.22 11.01 3.27
N THR A 12 -13.69 12.10 2.70
CA THR A 12 -12.59 12.08 1.74
C THR A 12 -11.39 12.76 2.37
N VAL A 13 -10.27 12.06 2.43
CA VAL A 13 -9.01 12.61 2.97
C VAL A 13 -8.04 12.79 1.80
N ARG A 14 -7.68 14.04 1.51
CA ARG A 14 -6.72 14.37 0.46
C ARG A 14 -5.31 14.17 1.00
N LEU A 15 -4.46 13.46 0.26
CA LEU A 15 -3.12 13.12 0.72
C LEU A 15 -2.02 14.08 0.25
N GLY A 16 -2.33 14.97 -0.70
CA GLY A 16 -1.37 15.96 -1.19
C GLY A 16 -0.24 15.37 -2.01
N THR A 17 -0.42 14.19 -2.59
CA THR A 17 0.60 13.50 -3.36
C THR A 17 -0.02 12.71 -4.50
N VAL A 18 0.78 12.39 -5.52
CA VAL A 18 0.39 11.53 -6.64
C VAL A 18 0.98 10.13 -6.50
N ALA A 19 1.80 9.88 -5.47
CA ALA A 19 2.45 8.59 -5.25
C ALA A 19 2.63 8.35 -3.75
N LEU A 20 2.50 7.09 -3.33
CA LEU A 20 2.74 6.69 -1.95
C LEU A 20 3.13 5.22 -1.89
N THR A 21 3.60 4.80 -0.72
CA THR A 21 3.86 3.40 -0.41
C THR A 21 2.89 2.97 0.69
N LEU A 22 2.21 1.85 0.48
CA LEU A 22 1.48 1.17 1.53
C LEU A 22 2.37 0.09 2.11
N ALA A 23 2.43 0.00 3.42
CA ALA A 23 3.25 -0.98 4.10
C ALA A 23 2.45 -1.67 5.20
N TRP A 24 2.75 -2.94 5.43
CA TRP A 24 2.16 -3.70 6.51
C TRP A 24 3.10 -4.81 6.94
N THR A 25 2.90 -5.33 8.15
CA THR A 25 3.68 -6.45 8.68
C THR A 25 2.80 -7.69 8.67
N HIS A 26 3.29 -8.77 8.06
CA HIS A 26 2.58 -10.04 8.05
C HIS A 26 2.49 -10.58 9.49
N SER A 27 1.29 -10.99 9.90
CA SER A 27 1.03 -11.32 11.31
C SER A 27 1.78 -12.55 11.82
N ILE A 28 2.05 -13.52 10.96
CA ILE A 28 2.68 -14.78 11.33
C ILE A 28 4.20 -14.69 11.21
N GLU A 29 4.71 -14.35 10.02
CA GLU A 29 6.15 -14.29 9.76
C GLU A 29 6.82 -13.03 10.27
N LYS A 30 6.05 -12.02 10.67
CA LYS A 30 6.56 -10.70 11.09
C LYS A 30 7.38 -10.03 10.00
N THR A 31 7.08 -10.33 8.75
CA THR A 31 7.76 -9.80 7.57
C THR A 31 7.07 -8.54 7.10
N ARG A 32 7.85 -7.50 6.82
CA ARG A 32 7.29 -6.26 6.29
C ARG A 32 7.09 -6.38 4.79
N TRP A 33 5.91 -5.96 4.33
CA TRP A 33 5.53 -5.89 2.92
C TRP A 33 5.32 -4.45 2.55
N GLU A 34 5.71 -4.06 1.34
CA GLU A 34 5.52 -2.70 0.83
C GLU A 34 5.03 -2.73 -0.61
N GLU A 35 4.11 -1.81 -0.92
CA GLU A 35 3.57 -1.63 -2.28
C GLU A 35 3.66 -0.17 -2.67
N ASP A 36 4.32 0.12 -3.79
CA ASP A 36 4.39 1.49 -4.32
C ASP A 36 3.24 1.71 -5.29
N TRP A 37 2.42 2.69 -4.99
CA TRP A 37 1.26 3.08 -5.79
C TRP A 37 1.46 4.47 -6.38
N ARG A 38 0.96 4.67 -7.59
CA ARG A 38 1.03 5.96 -8.28
C ARG A 38 -0.26 6.24 -9.05
N SER A 39 -0.67 7.50 -9.03
CA SER A 39 -1.77 8.00 -9.87
C SER A 39 -1.34 8.04 -11.34
N THR A 40 -2.19 7.55 -12.24
CA THR A 40 -2.00 7.66 -13.69
C THR A 40 -3.31 8.08 -14.31
N PRO A 41 -3.30 8.52 -15.59
CA PRO A 41 -4.55 8.81 -16.29
C PRO A 41 -5.49 7.61 -16.39
N ALA A 42 -4.95 6.40 -16.32
CA ALA A 42 -5.73 5.16 -16.39
C ALA A 42 -6.18 4.64 -15.03
N GLY A 43 -5.83 5.32 -13.93
CA GLY A 43 -6.14 4.92 -12.57
C GLY A 43 -4.90 4.71 -11.70
N LEU A 44 -5.03 3.88 -10.67
CA LEU A 44 -3.93 3.58 -9.74
C LEU A 44 -3.04 2.50 -10.34
N ALA A 45 -1.75 2.78 -10.44
CA ALA A 45 -0.76 1.81 -10.90
C ALA A 45 0.05 1.27 -9.72
N LEU A 46 0.13 -0.05 -9.61
CA LEU A 46 1.02 -0.72 -8.67
C LEU A 46 2.38 -0.84 -9.35
N VAL A 47 3.34 -0.05 -8.90
CA VAL A 47 4.63 0.12 -9.57
C VAL A 47 5.62 -0.95 -9.15
N GLU A 48 5.68 -1.26 -7.86
CA GLU A 48 6.63 -2.22 -7.32
C GLU A 48 6.10 -2.79 -6.01
N ASP A 49 6.35 -4.08 -5.79
CA ASP A 49 6.16 -4.75 -4.51
C ASP A 49 7.51 -5.08 -3.91
N ARG A 50 7.63 -4.96 -2.59
CA ARG A 50 8.82 -5.36 -1.86
C ARG A 50 8.41 -6.21 -0.67
N ILE A 51 9.20 -7.26 -0.43
CA ILE A 51 8.99 -8.17 0.68
C ILE A 51 10.32 -8.32 1.42
N GLN A 52 10.34 -8.02 2.71
CA GLN A 52 11.54 -8.10 3.52
C GLN A 52 11.86 -9.54 3.88
N GLY A 53 13.15 -9.86 3.93
CA GLY A 53 13.64 -11.13 4.47
C GLY A 53 14.05 -12.13 3.42
N THR A 54 14.18 -13.38 3.83
CA THR A 54 14.70 -14.47 2.98
C THR A 54 13.62 -15.11 2.13
N GLY A 55 12.37 -14.71 2.26
CA GLY A 55 11.27 -15.32 1.55
C GLY A 55 10.77 -16.62 2.18
N ALA A 56 11.20 -16.93 3.40
CA ALA A 56 10.71 -18.11 4.11
C ALA A 56 9.20 -18.05 4.27
N GLY A 57 8.49 -19.08 3.85
CA GLY A 57 7.03 -19.11 3.85
C GLY A 57 6.40 -18.40 2.68
N MET A 58 7.18 -17.89 1.75
CA MET A 58 6.71 -17.19 0.56
C MET A 58 7.53 -17.59 -0.63
N GLU A 59 6.89 -17.66 -1.80
CA GLU A 59 7.59 -17.83 -3.05
C GLU A 59 7.50 -16.54 -3.86
N PRO A 60 8.58 -15.72 -3.90
CA PRO A 60 8.57 -14.54 -4.74
C PRO A 60 8.45 -14.95 -6.21
N PRO A 61 7.89 -14.09 -7.07
CA PRO A 61 7.82 -14.37 -8.49
C PRO A 61 9.21 -14.65 -9.07
N ALA A 62 9.24 -15.40 -10.19
CA ALA A 62 10.50 -15.80 -10.81
C ALA A 62 11.37 -14.61 -11.23
N ASP A 63 10.77 -13.45 -11.52
CA ASP A 63 11.47 -12.24 -11.93
C ASP A 63 11.83 -11.32 -10.74
N ALA A 64 11.53 -11.75 -9.51
CA ALA A 64 11.87 -10.96 -8.33
C ALA A 64 13.40 -10.96 -8.13
N LYS A 65 13.90 -9.82 -7.66
CA LYS A 65 15.34 -9.65 -7.38
C LYS A 65 15.56 -9.41 -5.91
N PHE A 66 16.55 -10.10 -5.34
CA PHE A 66 16.91 -9.94 -3.93
C PHE A 66 18.12 -9.01 -3.81
N ASP A 67 17.99 -7.96 -3.00
CA ASP A 67 19.06 -6.98 -2.81
C ASP A 67 19.91 -7.25 -1.56
N GLY A 68 19.73 -8.40 -0.91
CA GLY A 68 20.38 -8.75 0.35
C GLY A 68 19.49 -8.56 1.57
N GLN A 69 18.39 -7.85 1.43
CA GLN A 69 17.45 -7.55 2.50
C GLN A 69 16.00 -7.62 2.04
N TRP A 70 15.71 -7.21 0.82
CA TRP A 70 14.36 -7.14 0.25
C TRP A 70 14.28 -7.87 -1.08
N TRP A 71 13.14 -8.52 -1.31
CA TRP A 71 12.75 -8.98 -2.63
C TRP A 71 11.98 -7.86 -3.32
N HIS A 72 12.35 -7.55 -4.56
CA HIS A 72 11.71 -6.51 -5.37
C HIS A 72 11.13 -7.12 -6.63
N TYR A 73 9.91 -6.77 -6.97
CA TYR A 73 9.34 -7.17 -8.26
C TYR A 73 8.28 -6.17 -8.70
N ALA A 74 8.11 -6.05 -10.04
CA ALA A 74 7.08 -5.22 -10.63
C ALA A 74 5.88 -6.12 -10.96
N PRO A 75 4.74 -5.96 -10.28
CA PRO A 75 3.55 -6.76 -10.58
C PRO A 75 3.03 -6.45 -11.97
N HIS A 76 2.55 -7.48 -12.66
CA HIS A 76 1.99 -7.34 -14.00
C HIS A 76 0.47 -7.23 -13.92
N VAL A 77 -0.01 -6.16 -13.28
CA VAL A 77 -1.44 -5.89 -13.15
C VAL A 77 -1.76 -4.57 -13.83
N PRO A 78 -2.90 -4.46 -14.52
CA PRO A 78 -3.30 -3.19 -15.13
C PRO A 78 -3.66 -2.17 -14.05
N PRO A 79 -3.64 -0.87 -14.39
CA PRO A 79 -4.13 0.15 -13.48
C PRO A 79 -5.59 -0.11 -13.08
N MET A 80 -5.94 0.25 -11.87
CA MET A 80 -7.28 0.02 -11.34
C MET A 80 -7.87 1.31 -10.77
N PRO A 81 -9.20 1.45 -10.78
CA PRO A 81 -9.83 2.71 -10.33
C PRO A 81 -9.67 2.97 -8.84
N ASN A 82 -9.60 1.92 -8.03
CA ASN A 82 -9.46 2.07 -6.59
C ASN A 82 -8.87 0.80 -5.98
N VAL A 83 -8.38 0.91 -4.75
CA VAL A 83 -7.85 -0.20 -3.97
C VAL A 83 -8.56 -0.24 -2.63
N LEU A 84 -9.18 -1.36 -2.33
CA LEU A 84 -9.92 -1.54 -1.09
C LEU A 84 -9.00 -2.13 -0.03
N LEU A 85 -8.84 -1.41 1.08
CA LEU A 85 -7.95 -1.79 2.17
C LEU A 85 -8.78 -2.20 3.38
N ARG A 86 -8.68 -3.47 3.78
CA ARG A 86 -9.39 -3.97 4.94
C ARG A 86 -8.53 -3.84 6.20
N ARG A 87 -9.18 -3.56 7.32
CA ARG A 87 -8.50 -3.35 8.61
C ARG A 87 -9.15 -4.27 9.64
N SER A 88 -8.43 -5.33 10.03
CA SER A 88 -9.00 -6.35 10.91
C SER A 88 -8.94 -5.98 12.39
N GLY A 89 -8.01 -5.09 12.78
CA GLY A 89 -7.74 -4.81 14.17
C GLY A 89 -6.93 -5.91 14.88
N ALA A 90 -6.75 -7.06 14.24
CA ALA A 90 -5.99 -8.18 14.80
C ALA A 90 -4.49 -8.07 14.55
N THR A 91 -4.10 -7.20 13.62
CA THR A 91 -2.70 -6.94 13.26
C THR A 91 -2.45 -5.44 13.34
N ASP A 92 -1.18 -5.05 13.23
CA ASP A 92 -0.83 -3.64 13.14
C ASP A 92 -1.53 -3.00 11.96
N ASP A 93 -1.89 -1.73 12.11
CA ASP A 93 -2.56 -0.96 11.07
C ASP A 93 -1.65 -0.80 9.85
N TRP A 94 -2.28 -0.55 8.69
CA TRP A 94 -1.55 -0.15 7.49
C TRP A 94 -0.69 1.08 7.78
N GLN A 95 0.51 1.12 7.18
CA GLN A 95 1.34 2.31 7.17
C GLN A 95 1.21 2.99 5.81
N VAL A 96 1.04 4.30 5.82
CA VAL A 96 1.00 5.13 4.62
C VAL A 96 2.28 5.94 4.58
N CYS A 97 3.13 5.67 3.61
CA CYS A 97 4.45 6.31 3.51
C CYS A 97 4.44 7.29 2.34
N ILE A 98 4.70 8.55 2.63
CA ILE A 98 4.73 9.64 1.65
C ILE A 98 6.06 10.37 1.81
N ALA A 99 6.81 10.50 0.74
CA ALA A 99 8.11 11.19 0.74
C ALA A 99 9.05 10.66 1.83
N GLY A 100 9.04 9.33 2.04
CA GLY A 100 9.93 8.68 3.00
C GLY A 100 9.45 8.71 4.45
N GLN A 101 8.28 9.30 4.72
CA GLN A 101 7.72 9.35 6.07
C GLN A 101 6.49 8.46 6.16
N CYS A 102 6.50 7.52 7.10
CA CYS A 102 5.40 6.58 7.30
C CYS A 102 4.58 6.96 8.52
N LYS A 103 3.25 6.95 8.34
CA LYS A 103 2.27 7.14 9.41
C LYS A 103 1.24 6.04 9.35
N PRO A 104 0.68 5.61 10.48
CA PRO A 104 -0.38 4.60 10.44
C PRO A 104 -1.64 5.16 9.76
N MET A 105 -2.42 4.28 9.15
CA MET A 105 -3.69 4.64 8.51
C MET A 105 -4.59 5.42 9.47
N GLY A 106 -4.58 5.07 10.76
CA GLY A 106 -5.35 5.77 11.79
C GLY A 106 -4.96 7.23 12.01
N ALA A 107 -3.84 7.70 11.43
CA ALA A 107 -3.49 9.11 11.46
C ALA A 107 -4.30 9.93 10.45
N TYR A 108 -4.92 9.27 9.47
CA TYR A 108 -5.68 9.91 8.39
C TYR A 108 -7.18 9.69 8.51
N VAL A 109 -7.59 8.52 9.00
CA VAL A 109 -8.99 8.12 9.06
C VAL A 109 -9.30 7.53 10.44
N PRO A 110 -10.59 7.48 10.84
CA PRO A 110 -10.95 6.89 12.13
C PRO A 110 -10.44 5.45 12.28
N LYS A 111 -10.07 5.07 13.50
CA LYS A 111 -9.48 3.75 13.78
C LYS A 111 -10.42 2.60 13.44
N ASP A 112 -11.71 2.82 13.52
CA ASP A 112 -12.74 1.81 13.25
C ASP A 112 -13.25 1.86 11.82
N ALA A 113 -12.74 2.78 10.98
CA ALA A 113 -13.15 2.84 9.57
C ALA A 113 -12.59 1.63 8.82
N ASP A 114 -13.49 0.81 8.27
CA ASP A 114 -13.15 -0.41 7.53
C ASP A 114 -14.29 -0.73 6.58
N PRO A 115 -14.03 -0.83 5.29
CA PRO A 115 -12.75 -0.66 4.64
C PRO A 115 -12.36 0.80 4.44
N VAL A 116 -11.10 1.02 4.07
CA VAL A 116 -10.61 2.30 3.56
C VAL A 116 -10.30 2.12 2.09
N THR A 117 -10.70 3.06 1.25
CA THR A 117 -10.47 2.97 -0.19
C THR A 117 -9.41 3.98 -0.60
N LEU A 118 -8.33 3.50 -1.22
CA LEU A 118 -7.34 4.36 -1.89
C LEU A 118 -7.83 4.60 -3.32
N THR A 119 -7.88 5.86 -3.72
CA THR A 119 -8.36 6.24 -5.05
C THR A 119 -7.72 7.57 -5.48
N THR A 120 -7.91 7.95 -6.74
CA THR A 120 -7.60 9.31 -7.16
C THR A 120 -8.69 10.24 -6.66
N CYS A 121 -8.32 11.45 -6.26
CA CYS A 121 -9.28 12.42 -5.74
C CYS A 121 -10.27 12.85 -6.82
N PRO A 122 -11.55 12.98 -6.48
CA PRO A 122 -12.56 13.46 -7.43
C PRO A 122 -12.36 14.94 -7.80
#